data_86fe2160eb79439c73c827e5daa14a11
#
_entry.id   86fe2160eb79439c73c827e5daa14a11
#
_cell.length_a   1.000
_cell.length_b   1.000
_cell.length_c   1.000
_cell.angle_alpha   90.00
_cell.angle_beta   90.00
_cell.angle_gamma   90.00
#
_symmetry.space_group_name_H-M   'P 1'
#
loop_
_entity.id
_entity.type
_entity.pdbx_description
1 polymer ?
#
loop_
_entity_poly.entity_id
_entity_poly.type
_entity_poly.pdbx_seq_one_letter_code
_entity_poly.pdbx_strand_id
1 'polypeptide(L)'
;TDMQDMLRCIRCGACMNHCPVYQSVGGHAYGWVYPGPMGSILTSTLGSLEQALDLPQAATLCNQCGVVCPVKIPLADLMRKLRERQFERRLRPWRERAGLWLWSRAARHPALYAALSSTGARVLAWMGGRERLIHRLPFAGGWTLGRDFPAPQGKTFRELYARGKAAARRLGTSEEP
;
A
#
# COMPACT_ATOMS: atom_id res chain seq x y z
N THR A 1 -25.91 -8.68 2.50
CA THR A 1 -24.63 -8.78 1.73
C THR A 1 -23.71 -7.65 2.17
N ASP A 2 -22.43 -7.91 2.39
CA ASP A 2 -21.44 -6.96 2.92
C ASP A 2 -21.19 -5.72 2.04
N MET A 3 -21.75 -5.70 0.82
CA MET A 3 -21.60 -4.60 -0.15
C MET A 3 -22.85 -3.73 -0.26
N GLN A 4 -23.86 -3.92 0.59
CA GLN A 4 -25.12 -3.14 0.53
C GLN A 4 -24.92 -1.64 0.72
N ASP A 5 -23.89 -1.23 1.46
CA ASP A 5 -23.55 0.17 1.62
C ASP A 5 -23.35 0.92 0.29
N MET A 6 -22.95 0.20 -0.77
CA MET A 6 -22.81 0.81 -2.11
C MET A 6 -24.13 1.27 -2.72
N LEU A 7 -25.26 0.71 -2.29
CA LEU A 7 -26.60 1.12 -2.78
C LEU A 7 -26.96 2.56 -2.39
N ARG A 8 -26.31 3.13 -1.38
CA ARG A 8 -26.48 4.53 -0.97
C ARG A 8 -25.79 5.53 -1.91
N CYS A 9 -25.04 5.06 -2.90
CA CYS A 9 -24.23 5.93 -3.75
C CYS A 9 -25.10 6.82 -4.64
N ILE A 10 -24.97 8.14 -4.50
CA ILE A 10 -25.65 9.17 -5.31
C ILE A 10 -24.84 9.60 -6.55
N ARG A 11 -23.71 8.95 -6.84
CA ARG A 11 -22.83 9.23 -7.99
C ARG A 11 -22.29 10.66 -8.07
N CYS A 12 -22.09 11.32 -6.94
CA CYS A 12 -21.62 12.73 -6.88
C CYS A 12 -20.16 12.94 -7.30
N GLY A 13 -19.35 11.88 -7.43
CA GLY A 13 -17.94 11.95 -7.85
C GLY A 13 -16.95 12.44 -6.79
N ALA A 14 -17.38 12.85 -5.59
CA ALA A 14 -16.49 13.38 -4.55
C ALA A 14 -15.31 12.45 -4.21
N CYS A 15 -15.55 11.13 -4.17
CA CYS A 15 -14.52 10.15 -3.91
C CYS A 15 -13.41 10.09 -5.00
N MET A 16 -13.74 10.40 -6.25
CA MET A 16 -12.77 10.48 -7.35
C MET A 16 -11.92 11.75 -7.24
N ASN A 17 -12.53 12.90 -6.95
CA ASN A 17 -11.82 14.18 -6.83
C ASN A 17 -10.74 14.17 -5.73
N HIS A 18 -10.90 13.35 -4.70
CA HIS A 18 -9.98 13.28 -3.58
C HIS A 18 -9.09 12.01 -3.61
N CYS A 19 -9.18 11.21 -4.67
CA CYS A 19 -8.41 9.98 -4.77
C CYS A 19 -7.04 10.23 -5.42
N PRO A 20 -5.92 10.02 -4.72
CA PRO A 20 -4.60 10.22 -5.29
C PRO A 20 -4.31 9.26 -6.47
N VAL A 21 -4.87 8.05 -6.44
CA VAL A 21 -4.74 7.11 -7.56
C VAL A 21 -5.48 7.62 -8.78
N TYR A 22 -6.76 8.01 -8.62
CA TYR A 22 -7.55 8.52 -9.72
C TYR A 22 -6.93 9.78 -10.36
N GLN A 23 -6.42 10.69 -9.53
CA GLN A 23 -5.74 11.91 -10.01
C GLN A 23 -4.46 11.59 -10.78
N SER A 24 -3.76 10.52 -10.41
CA SER A 24 -2.50 10.13 -11.06
C SER A 24 -2.69 9.40 -12.38
N VAL A 25 -3.70 8.52 -12.50
CA VAL A 25 -3.85 7.64 -13.67
C VAL A 25 -5.05 8.00 -14.56
N GLY A 26 -6.00 8.79 -14.05
CA GLY A 26 -7.24 9.15 -14.75
C GLY A 26 -8.26 8.02 -14.82
N GLY A 27 -9.47 8.35 -15.28
CA GLY A 27 -10.59 7.40 -15.33
C GLY A 27 -10.41 6.27 -16.33
N HIS A 28 -9.81 6.55 -17.49
CA HIS A 28 -9.60 5.57 -18.56
C HIS A 28 -8.71 4.38 -18.15
N ALA A 29 -7.73 4.62 -17.26
CA ALA A 29 -6.84 3.57 -16.77
C ALA A 29 -7.56 2.45 -15.99
N TYR A 30 -8.76 2.74 -15.47
CA TYR A 30 -9.58 1.72 -14.81
C TYR A 30 -10.20 0.70 -15.78
N GLY A 31 -10.30 1.03 -17.08
CA GLY A 31 -10.82 0.14 -18.11
C GLY A 31 -12.31 -0.20 -18.01
N TRP A 32 -13.07 0.51 -17.17
CA TRP A 32 -14.48 0.23 -16.89
C TRP A 32 -15.30 1.52 -16.89
N VAL A 33 -16.63 1.38 -17.05
CA VAL A 33 -17.58 2.50 -17.09
C VAL A 33 -17.57 3.31 -15.80
N TYR A 34 -17.39 2.64 -14.68
CA TYR A 34 -17.34 3.27 -13.36
C TYR A 34 -15.91 3.29 -12.83
N PRO A 35 -15.18 4.42 -12.97
CA PRO A 35 -13.81 4.53 -12.46
C PRO A 35 -13.76 4.99 -10.99
N GLY A 36 -12.53 5.02 -10.44
CA GLY A 36 -12.27 5.53 -9.11
C GLY A 36 -12.71 4.60 -7.96
N PRO A 37 -12.67 5.10 -6.70
CA PRO A 37 -12.95 4.26 -5.53
C PRO A 37 -14.32 3.60 -5.53
N MET A 38 -15.35 4.33 -5.91
CA MET A 38 -16.70 3.79 -6.05
C MET A 38 -16.78 2.74 -7.15
N GLY A 39 -16.21 3.03 -8.32
CA GLY A 39 -16.20 2.11 -9.46
C GLY A 39 -15.45 0.83 -9.19
N SER A 40 -14.33 0.88 -8.46
CA SER A 40 -13.56 -0.29 -8.06
C SER A 40 -14.40 -1.29 -7.26
N ILE A 41 -15.30 -0.81 -6.40
CA ILE A 41 -16.19 -1.68 -5.64
C ILE A 41 -17.37 -2.13 -6.49
N LEU A 42 -18.03 -1.19 -7.17
CA LEU A 42 -19.24 -1.46 -7.93
C LEU A 42 -18.98 -2.47 -9.07
N THR A 43 -17.92 -2.27 -9.83
CA THR A 43 -17.55 -3.16 -10.94
C THR A 43 -17.21 -4.57 -10.44
N SER A 44 -16.46 -4.67 -9.32
CA SER A 44 -16.15 -5.96 -8.70
C SER A 44 -17.36 -6.67 -8.10
N THR A 45 -18.45 -5.93 -7.87
CA THR A 45 -19.70 -6.47 -7.28
C THR A 45 -20.73 -6.82 -8.34
N LEU A 46 -20.84 -6.00 -9.40
CA LEU A 46 -21.79 -6.25 -10.52
C LEU A 46 -21.26 -7.28 -11.52
N GLY A 47 -19.95 -7.28 -11.76
CA GLY A 47 -19.26 -8.27 -12.58
C GLY A 47 -18.75 -9.43 -11.75
N SER A 48 -17.66 -10.04 -12.21
CA SER A 48 -16.95 -11.05 -11.43
C SER A 48 -15.69 -10.46 -10.80
N LEU A 49 -15.37 -10.92 -9.60
CA LEU A 49 -14.14 -10.51 -8.89
C LEU A 49 -12.90 -10.95 -9.66
N GLU A 50 -13.00 -12.02 -10.45
CA GLU A 50 -11.97 -12.57 -11.33
C GLU A 50 -11.63 -11.63 -12.49
N GLN A 51 -12.64 -10.97 -13.06
CA GLN A 51 -12.46 -10.01 -14.16
C GLN A 51 -11.94 -8.64 -13.68
N ALA A 52 -12.21 -8.30 -12.43
CA ALA A 52 -11.89 -7.00 -11.83
C ALA A 52 -10.77 -7.09 -10.78
N LEU A 53 -9.80 -8.00 -10.96
CA LEU A 53 -8.76 -8.28 -9.95
C LEU A 53 -7.95 -7.05 -9.53
N ASP A 54 -7.64 -6.16 -10.47
CA ASP A 54 -6.76 -5.03 -10.21
C ASP A 54 -7.50 -3.81 -9.63
N LEU A 55 -8.82 -3.73 -9.81
CA LEU A 55 -9.59 -2.57 -9.37
C LEU A 55 -9.56 -2.36 -7.85
N PRO A 56 -9.79 -3.36 -6.99
CA PRO A 56 -9.63 -3.19 -5.55
C PRO A 56 -8.19 -2.90 -5.13
N GLN A 57 -7.19 -3.26 -5.95
CA GLN A 57 -5.78 -2.98 -5.69
C GLN A 57 -5.37 -1.55 -6.10
N ALA A 58 -6.14 -0.90 -6.98
CA ALA A 58 -5.93 0.49 -7.39
C ALA A 58 -6.34 1.48 -6.30
N ALA A 59 -5.88 1.28 -5.06
CA ALA A 59 -6.19 2.13 -3.92
C ALA A 59 -5.08 2.09 -2.88
N THR A 60 -4.75 3.25 -2.31
CA THR A 60 -3.80 3.38 -1.19
C THR A 60 -4.43 3.04 0.17
N LEU A 61 -5.74 2.85 0.23
CA LEU A 61 -6.52 2.68 1.46
C LEU A 61 -6.39 3.85 2.47
N CYS A 62 -6.04 5.06 2.00
CA CYS A 62 -5.93 6.25 2.84
C CYS A 62 -7.27 6.71 3.46
N ASN A 63 -8.38 6.11 3.07
CA ASN A 63 -9.75 6.40 3.51
C ASN A 63 -10.29 7.80 3.16
N GLN A 64 -9.57 8.62 2.40
CA GLN A 64 -10.06 9.96 2.02
C GLN A 64 -11.39 9.88 1.27
N CYS A 65 -11.58 8.88 0.43
CA CYS A 65 -12.83 8.65 -0.29
C CYS A 65 -14.03 8.38 0.63
N GLY A 66 -13.83 7.72 1.77
CA GLY A 66 -14.88 7.51 2.78
C GLY A 66 -15.19 8.79 3.57
N VAL A 67 -14.16 9.58 3.89
CA VAL A 67 -14.29 10.85 4.63
C VAL A 67 -15.12 11.87 3.85
N VAL A 68 -14.82 12.03 2.55
CA VAL A 68 -15.52 13.02 1.69
C VAL A 68 -16.87 12.53 1.17
N CYS A 69 -17.24 11.28 1.41
CA CYS A 69 -18.50 10.73 0.93
C CYS A 69 -19.70 11.37 1.68
N PRO A 70 -20.61 12.10 1.00
CA PRO A 70 -21.72 12.76 1.65
C PRO A 70 -22.73 11.78 2.29
N VAL A 71 -22.81 10.57 1.73
CA VAL A 71 -23.68 9.49 2.21
C VAL A 71 -22.92 8.46 3.07
N LYS A 72 -21.69 8.77 3.46
CA LYS A 72 -20.88 8.00 4.41
C LYS A 72 -20.71 6.51 4.06
N ILE A 73 -20.41 6.22 2.80
CA ILE A 73 -20.07 4.86 2.38
C ILE A 73 -18.62 4.56 2.81
N PRO A 74 -18.35 3.45 3.52
CA PRO A 74 -17.02 3.06 3.99
C PRO A 74 -16.19 2.44 2.85
N LEU A 75 -15.87 3.23 1.82
CA LEU A 75 -15.26 2.76 0.56
C LEU A 75 -13.94 2.02 0.78
N ALA A 76 -13.08 2.49 1.67
CA ALA A 76 -11.81 1.84 1.96
C ALA A 76 -11.99 0.45 2.60
N ASP A 77 -12.95 0.31 3.50
CA ASP A 77 -13.26 -0.98 4.13
C ASP A 77 -13.87 -1.97 3.14
N LEU A 78 -14.75 -1.50 2.26
CA LEU A 78 -15.31 -2.34 1.21
C LEU A 78 -14.24 -2.83 0.23
N MET A 79 -13.29 -1.97 -0.17
CA MET A 79 -12.14 -2.37 -0.99
C MET A 79 -11.25 -3.39 -0.27
N ARG A 80 -11.02 -3.20 1.03
CA ARG A 80 -10.26 -4.17 1.84
C ARG A 80 -10.95 -5.53 1.87
N LYS A 81 -12.26 -5.57 2.10
CA LYS A 81 -13.05 -6.82 2.05
C LYS A 81 -12.96 -7.51 0.68
N LEU A 82 -12.96 -6.76 -0.42
CA LEU A 82 -12.77 -7.35 -1.75
C LEU A 82 -11.38 -7.98 -1.92
N ARG A 83 -10.31 -7.32 -1.40
CA ARG A 83 -8.95 -7.89 -1.39
C ARG A 83 -8.87 -9.16 -0.54
N GLU A 84 -9.51 -9.20 0.62
CA GLU A 84 -9.62 -10.39 1.47
C GLU A 84 -10.27 -11.54 0.71
N ARG A 85 -11.41 -11.30 0.04
CA ARG A 85 -12.08 -12.30 -0.82
C ARG A 85 -11.20 -12.79 -1.97
N GLN A 86 -10.44 -11.90 -2.61
CA GLN A 86 -9.49 -12.30 -3.66
C GLN A 86 -8.44 -13.27 -3.09
N PHE A 87 -7.94 -12.99 -1.89
CA PHE A 87 -6.97 -13.83 -1.21
C PHE A 87 -7.55 -15.18 -0.80
N GLU A 88 -8.73 -15.21 -0.18
CA GLU A 88 -9.46 -16.42 0.24
C GLU A 88 -9.77 -17.34 -0.96
N ARG A 89 -10.24 -16.75 -2.05
CA ARG A 89 -10.54 -17.48 -3.31
C ARG A 89 -9.29 -17.83 -4.11
N ARG A 90 -8.10 -17.51 -3.62
CA ARG A 90 -6.81 -17.77 -4.28
C ARG A 90 -6.70 -17.21 -5.71
N LEU A 91 -7.35 -16.07 -5.99
CA LEU A 91 -7.37 -15.45 -7.31
C LEU A 91 -6.04 -14.78 -7.66
N ARG A 92 -5.21 -14.44 -6.67
CA ARG A 92 -3.89 -13.84 -6.88
C ARG A 92 -2.82 -14.90 -7.16
N PRO A 93 -1.77 -14.57 -7.96
CA PRO A 93 -0.69 -15.50 -8.27
C PRO A 93 -0.06 -16.11 -7.02
N TRP A 94 0.33 -17.36 -7.10
CA TRP A 94 0.95 -18.09 -5.97
C TRP A 94 2.21 -17.40 -5.44
N ARG A 95 2.99 -16.75 -6.32
CA ARG A 95 4.22 -16.01 -5.95
C ARG A 95 3.91 -14.85 -5.00
N GLU A 96 2.88 -14.08 -5.29
CA GLU A 96 2.44 -12.97 -4.43
C GLU A 96 1.99 -13.49 -3.07
N ARG A 97 1.18 -14.54 -3.07
CA ARG A 97 0.69 -15.17 -1.85
C ARG A 97 1.83 -15.75 -1.00
N ALA A 98 2.80 -16.42 -1.64
CA ALA A 98 3.99 -16.93 -0.95
C ALA A 98 4.84 -15.80 -0.39
N GLY A 99 5.04 -14.71 -1.14
CA GLY A 99 5.75 -13.52 -0.67
C GLY A 99 5.10 -12.88 0.55
N LEU A 100 3.78 -12.71 0.52
CA LEU A 100 3.02 -12.18 1.66
C LEU A 100 3.08 -13.12 2.87
N TRP A 101 3.02 -14.43 2.65
CA TRP A 101 3.14 -15.41 3.71
C TRP A 101 4.52 -15.37 4.38
N LEU A 102 5.59 -15.34 3.58
CA LEU A 102 6.97 -15.22 4.08
C LEU A 102 7.17 -13.92 4.86
N TRP A 103 6.68 -12.79 4.30
CA TRP A 103 6.73 -11.50 4.98
C TRP A 103 5.98 -11.53 6.32
N SER A 104 4.76 -12.06 6.32
CA SER A 104 3.95 -12.21 7.53
C SER A 104 4.65 -13.04 8.60
N ARG A 105 5.33 -14.13 8.19
CA ARG A 105 6.10 -14.99 9.08
C ARG A 105 7.28 -14.23 9.70
N ALA A 106 8.02 -13.49 8.88
CA ALA A 106 9.13 -12.67 9.36
C ALA A 106 8.66 -11.53 10.29
N ALA A 107 7.54 -10.87 9.94
CA ALA A 107 6.99 -9.75 10.71
C ALA A 107 6.47 -10.15 12.11
N ARG A 108 6.06 -11.41 12.29
CA ARG A 108 5.64 -11.95 13.59
C ARG A 108 6.78 -12.15 14.58
N HIS A 109 8.03 -12.18 14.10
CA HIS A 109 9.22 -12.36 14.92
C HIS A 109 10.05 -11.07 14.95
N PRO A 110 9.93 -10.22 15.99
CA PRO A 110 10.57 -8.90 16.02
C PRO A 110 12.08 -8.91 15.80
N ALA A 111 12.77 -9.92 16.34
CA ALA A 111 14.21 -10.08 16.18
C ALA A 111 14.60 -10.42 14.72
N LEU A 112 13.86 -11.36 14.10
CA LEU A 112 14.06 -11.74 12.71
C LEU A 112 13.77 -10.57 11.76
N TYR A 113 12.65 -9.87 11.99
CA TYR A 113 12.30 -8.68 11.22
C TYR A 113 13.35 -7.58 11.34
N ALA A 114 13.87 -7.33 12.56
CA ALA A 114 14.93 -6.37 12.79
C ALA A 114 16.22 -6.76 12.03
N ALA A 115 16.65 -8.02 12.11
CA ALA A 115 17.82 -8.51 11.40
C ALA A 115 17.67 -8.40 9.87
N LEU A 116 16.55 -8.85 9.32
CA LEU A 116 16.28 -8.79 7.88
C LEU A 116 16.18 -7.34 7.37
N SER A 117 15.48 -6.45 8.10
CA SER A 117 15.34 -5.06 7.71
C SER A 117 16.67 -4.29 7.80
N SER A 118 17.49 -4.54 8.83
CA SER A 118 18.82 -3.93 8.97
C SER A 118 19.78 -4.42 7.89
N THR A 119 19.76 -5.72 7.57
CA THR A 119 20.57 -6.28 6.49
C THR A 119 20.13 -5.73 5.14
N GLY A 120 18.82 -5.70 4.87
CA GLY A 120 18.27 -5.11 3.65
C GLY A 120 18.64 -3.63 3.47
N ALA A 121 18.55 -2.82 4.53
CA ALA A 121 18.95 -1.42 4.49
C ALA A 121 20.44 -1.23 4.17
N ARG A 122 21.32 -2.09 4.69
CA ARG A 122 22.76 -2.04 4.41
C ARG A 122 23.09 -2.48 2.98
N VAL A 123 22.44 -3.53 2.50
CA VAL A 123 22.61 -4.02 1.12
C VAL A 123 22.15 -2.97 0.12
N LEU A 124 20.97 -2.38 0.32
CA LEU A 124 20.45 -1.31 -0.54
C LEU A 124 21.33 -0.05 -0.48
N ALA A 125 21.87 0.30 0.68
CA ALA A 125 22.81 1.40 0.82
C ALA A 125 24.10 1.15 0.03
N TRP A 126 24.62 -0.08 0.06
CA TRP A 126 25.78 -0.47 -0.71
C TRP A 126 25.51 -0.44 -2.22
N MET A 127 24.34 -0.95 -2.66
CA MET A 127 23.93 -0.91 -4.08
C MET A 127 23.78 0.53 -4.62
N GLY A 128 23.38 1.49 -3.79
CA GLY A 128 23.21 2.89 -4.19
C GLY A 128 24.53 3.66 -4.37
N GLY A 129 25.65 3.10 -3.95
CA GLY A 129 26.99 3.67 -4.14
C GLY A 129 27.13 5.11 -3.67
N ARG A 130 27.95 5.89 -4.40
CA ARG A 130 28.23 7.31 -4.09
C ARG A 130 27.03 8.22 -4.38
N GLU A 131 26.26 7.90 -5.42
CA GLU A 131 25.11 8.72 -5.84
C GLU A 131 23.87 8.49 -5.00
N ARG A 132 23.86 7.44 -4.16
CA ARG A 132 22.73 7.02 -3.34
C ARG A 132 21.44 6.78 -4.15
N LEU A 133 21.60 6.37 -5.39
CA LEU A 133 20.51 6.04 -6.31
C LEU A 133 20.70 4.61 -6.82
N ILE A 134 19.60 3.88 -6.91
CA ILE A 134 19.56 2.54 -7.48
C ILE A 134 18.75 2.62 -8.78
N HIS A 135 19.43 2.57 -9.91
CA HIS A 135 18.81 2.63 -11.23
C HIS A 135 18.09 1.33 -11.61
N ARG A 136 18.56 0.20 -11.10
CA ARG A 136 17.95 -1.11 -11.32
C ARG A 136 17.85 -1.90 -10.02
N LEU A 137 16.61 -2.16 -9.58
CA LEU A 137 16.37 -2.98 -8.41
C LEU A 137 16.15 -4.43 -8.83
N PRO A 138 16.98 -5.38 -8.36
CA PRO A 138 16.79 -6.81 -8.65
C PRO A 138 15.39 -7.26 -8.20
N PHE A 139 14.73 -8.06 -9.02
CA PHE A 139 13.36 -8.59 -8.81
C PHE A 139 12.23 -7.54 -8.73
N ALA A 140 12.54 -6.25 -8.79
CA ALA A 140 11.56 -5.16 -8.78
C ALA A 140 11.79 -4.17 -9.95
N GLY A 141 12.15 -4.67 -11.12
CA GLY A 141 12.43 -3.88 -12.32
C GLY A 141 11.29 -2.96 -12.73
N GLY A 142 10.03 -3.37 -12.53
CA GLY A 142 8.86 -2.51 -12.81
C GLY A 142 8.83 -1.23 -11.99
N TRP A 143 9.46 -1.19 -10.82
CA TRP A 143 9.58 0.03 -10.02
C TRP A 143 10.64 0.99 -10.58
N THR A 144 11.76 0.47 -11.07
CA THR A 144 12.90 1.27 -11.55
C THR A 144 12.90 1.51 -13.08
N LEU A 145 11.84 1.13 -13.79
CA LEU A 145 11.73 1.31 -15.24
C LEU A 145 11.56 2.77 -15.65
N GLY A 146 10.91 3.58 -14.82
CA GLY A 146 10.62 5.00 -15.09
C GLY A 146 11.13 5.96 -14.02
N ARG A 147 11.86 5.46 -13.00
CA ARG A 147 12.39 6.27 -11.89
C ARG A 147 13.53 5.56 -11.18
N ASP A 148 14.41 6.32 -10.58
CA ASP A 148 15.44 5.80 -9.71
C ASP A 148 14.89 5.57 -8.30
N PHE A 149 15.41 4.55 -7.63
CA PHE A 149 15.08 4.27 -6.25
C PHE A 149 16.13 4.89 -5.33
N PRO A 150 15.76 5.83 -4.41
CA PRO A 150 16.72 6.41 -3.48
C PRO A 150 17.22 5.34 -2.49
N ALA A 151 18.53 5.19 -2.40
CA ALA A 151 19.12 4.24 -1.49
C ALA A 151 19.00 4.69 -0.03
N PRO A 152 18.65 3.81 0.90
CA PRO A 152 18.58 4.13 2.31
C PRO A 152 19.97 4.45 2.88
N GLN A 153 20.01 5.10 4.04
CA GLN A 153 21.26 5.48 4.72
C GLN A 153 22.02 4.30 5.38
N GLY A 154 21.63 3.05 5.12
CA GLY A 154 22.20 1.85 5.71
C GLY A 154 21.75 1.57 7.14
N LYS A 155 20.81 2.35 7.68
CA LYS A 155 20.21 2.18 9.00
C LYS A 155 18.70 2.20 8.89
N THR A 156 18.03 1.39 9.70
CA THR A 156 16.57 1.39 9.79
C THR A 156 16.08 2.52 10.68
N PHE A 157 14.81 2.94 10.49
CA PHE A 157 14.17 3.91 11.40
C PHE A 157 14.26 3.47 12.87
N ARG A 158 14.06 2.18 13.16
CA ARG A 158 14.14 1.66 14.53
C ARG A 158 15.51 1.88 15.17
N GLU A 159 16.58 1.67 14.41
CA GLU A 159 17.96 1.90 14.89
C GLU A 159 18.21 3.39 15.12
N LEU A 160 17.74 4.27 14.22
CA LEU A 160 17.87 5.71 14.36
C LEU A 160 17.07 6.24 15.55
N TYR A 161 15.83 5.78 15.70
CA TYR A 161 14.96 6.14 16.81
C TYR A 161 15.55 5.73 18.18
N ALA A 162 16.04 4.49 18.28
CA ALA A 162 16.66 4.00 19.51
C ALA A 162 17.91 4.84 19.90
N ARG A 163 18.71 5.24 18.91
CA ARG A 163 19.86 6.12 19.14
C ARG A 163 19.44 7.52 19.56
N GLY A 164 18.44 8.11 18.91
CA GLY A 164 17.90 9.41 19.27
C GLY A 164 17.36 9.44 20.69
N LYS A 165 16.59 8.41 21.07
CA LYS A 165 16.06 8.26 22.43
C LYS A 165 17.17 8.09 23.48
N ALA A 166 18.22 7.34 23.16
CA ALA A 166 19.37 7.18 24.04
C ALA A 166 20.17 8.50 24.20
N ALA A 167 20.29 9.27 23.12
CA ALA A 167 20.93 10.61 23.17
C ALA A 167 20.12 11.60 24.00
N ALA A 168 18.79 11.67 23.79
CA ALA A 168 17.89 12.54 24.58
C ALA A 168 17.94 12.25 26.08
N ARG A 169 17.96 10.95 26.45
CA ARG A 169 18.11 10.52 27.84
C ARG A 169 19.46 11.00 28.48
N ARG A 170 20.55 11.00 27.70
CA ARG A 170 21.86 11.47 28.17
C ARG A 170 21.89 12.96 28.36
N LEU A 171 21.11 13.71 27.60
CA LEU A 171 21.02 15.17 27.66
C LEU A 171 19.99 15.69 28.68
N GLY A 172 19.25 14.78 29.36
CA GLY A 172 18.22 15.16 30.34
C GLY A 172 16.97 15.78 29.72
N THR A 173 16.84 15.80 28.40
CA THR A 173 15.66 16.31 27.67
C THR A 173 14.70 15.18 27.38
N SER A 174 14.15 14.55 28.43
CA SER A 174 13.00 13.62 28.26
C SER A 174 11.72 14.45 28.23
N GLU A 175 11.34 14.99 27.08
CA GLU A 175 9.94 15.29 26.83
C GLU A 175 9.21 13.94 26.67
N GLU A 176 8.35 13.63 27.62
CA GLU A 176 7.35 12.57 27.46
C GLU A 176 6.35 13.01 26.36
N PRO A 177 5.93 12.07 25.49
CA PRO A 177 4.89 12.34 24.49
C PRO A 177 3.51 12.48 25.11
#